data_01dfaf2898f1af5b1b517b6778b361b4
#
_entry.id   01dfaf2898f1af5b1b517b6778b361b4
#
_cell.length_a   1.000
_cell.length_b   1.000
_cell.length_c   1.000
_cell.angle_alpha   90.00
_cell.angle_beta   90.00
_cell.angle_gamma   90.00
#
_symmetry.space_group_name_H-M   'P 1'
#
loop_
_entity.id
_entity.type
_entity.pdbx_description
1 polymer ?
#
loop_
_entity_poly.entity_id
_entity_poly.type
_entity_poly.pdbx_seq_one_letter_code
_entity_poly.pdbx_strand_id
1 'polypeptide(L)'
;MTNSGITVFGRPNGIKAMQHEVPSELDALGFPRDYVTLDLETTGFYPNRCAITEIGAVRVRDGRIVDQFQELVNPLRPIPRQITALTGINDAMVADLDPIDDVLPRFINWLAADSQRESIAEPIVGHNVSFDLRFLDYNTRHIAGSPFACMDYDTMQISRVLFPEFKHHRLADLIVRFGIADNEEHRALSDAIQTQECLEWMHQYTAEHCEASTIDWRTVPAKTSAEILHQQLVLR
;
A
#
# COMPACT_ATOMS: atom_id res chain seq x y z
N MET A 1 29.46 16.62 7.76
CA MET A 1 28.09 17.13 8.00
C MET A 1 27.47 17.29 6.61
N THR A 2 26.88 16.24 6.08
CA THR A 2 26.18 16.25 4.80
C THR A 2 24.74 15.86 5.09
N ASN A 3 23.88 16.86 4.95
CA ASN A 3 22.45 16.78 5.17
C ASN A 3 21.85 16.12 3.91
N SER A 4 21.55 14.82 3.96
CA SER A 4 20.81 14.13 2.91
C SER A 4 19.32 14.39 3.12
N GLY A 5 18.83 15.50 2.55
CA GLY A 5 17.42 15.81 2.50
C GLY A 5 16.70 14.80 1.61
N ILE A 6 15.65 14.14 2.14
CA ILE A 6 14.68 13.37 1.36
C ILE A 6 13.98 14.36 0.44
N THR A 7 14.22 14.27 -0.87
CA THR A 7 13.54 15.11 -1.87
C THR A 7 12.15 14.54 -2.12
N VAL A 8 11.16 15.19 -1.56
CA VAL A 8 9.75 14.87 -1.75
C VAL A 8 9.28 15.51 -3.06
N PHE A 9 8.86 14.70 -4.02
CA PHE A 9 8.32 15.18 -5.29
C PHE A 9 6.82 15.50 -5.18
N GLY A 10 6.47 16.78 -5.40
CA GLY A 10 5.10 17.24 -5.50
C GLY A 10 4.44 16.79 -6.81
N ARG A 11 3.13 16.57 -6.79
CA ARG A 11 2.31 16.29 -7.98
C ARG A 11 2.37 17.47 -8.95
N PRO A 12 2.69 17.30 -10.24
CA PRO A 12 2.51 18.34 -11.23
C PRO A 12 1.04 18.39 -11.69
N ASN A 13 0.41 19.56 -11.54
CA ASN A 13 -0.81 19.88 -12.24
C ASN A 13 -0.48 20.12 -13.72
N GLY A 14 -1.04 19.30 -14.60
CA GLY A 14 -0.97 19.55 -16.05
C GLY A 14 -0.70 18.27 -16.84
N ILE A 15 -1.77 17.61 -17.28
CA ILE A 15 -1.70 16.45 -18.18
C ILE A 15 -1.25 16.94 -19.56
N LYS A 16 0.02 16.75 -19.90
CA LYS A 16 0.46 16.59 -21.28
C LYS A 16 0.72 15.12 -21.49
N ALA A 17 0.11 14.53 -22.51
CA ALA A 17 0.42 13.19 -22.96
C ALA A 17 1.91 13.11 -23.31
N MET A 18 2.71 12.63 -22.39
CA MET A 18 4.09 12.22 -22.63
C MET A 18 4.06 10.72 -22.93
N GLN A 19 4.70 10.34 -24.02
CA GLN A 19 5.07 8.94 -24.25
C GLN A 19 6.00 8.53 -23.09
N HIS A 20 5.46 7.83 -22.09
CA HIS A 20 6.25 7.32 -21.00
C HIS A 20 7.00 6.09 -21.49
N GLU A 21 8.32 6.18 -21.55
CA GLU A 21 9.15 5.00 -21.45
C GLU A 21 8.78 4.30 -20.14
N VAL A 22 8.37 3.04 -20.22
CA VAL A 22 8.10 2.20 -19.06
C VAL A 22 9.39 2.16 -18.23
N PRO A 23 9.40 2.59 -16.97
CA PRO A 23 10.60 2.49 -16.15
C PRO A 23 11.08 1.04 -16.12
N SER A 24 12.38 0.82 -16.11
CA SER A 24 13.00 -0.52 -16.06
C SER A 24 12.61 -1.36 -14.83
N GLU A 25 11.85 -0.78 -13.92
CA GLU A 25 11.34 -1.34 -12.67
C GLU A 25 9.93 -1.96 -12.80
N LEU A 26 9.26 -1.73 -13.93
CA LEU A 26 7.97 -2.35 -14.23
C LEU A 26 8.16 -3.47 -15.25
N ASP A 27 7.35 -4.50 -15.12
CA ASP A 27 7.28 -5.51 -16.17
C ASP A 27 6.49 -5.01 -17.40
N ALA A 28 6.41 -5.83 -18.45
CA ALA A 28 5.70 -5.51 -19.68
C ALA A 28 4.17 -5.30 -19.46
N LEU A 29 3.63 -5.69 -18.31
CA LEU A 29 2.22 -5.58 -17.94
C LEU A 29 1.98 -4.38 -17.00
N GLY A 30 3.03 -3.64 -16.62
CA GLY A 30 2.95 -2.45 -15.79
C GLY A 30 2.89 -2.72 -14.28
N PHE A 31 3.17 -3.95 -13.83
CA PHE A 31 3.24 -4.29 -12.41
C PHE A 31 4.62 -3.96 -11.83
N PRO A 32 4.70 -3.49 -10.57
CA PRO A 32 5.98 -3.29 -9.89
C PRO A 32 6.60 -4.66 -9.60
N ARG A 33 7.93 -4.76 -9.75
CA ARG A 33 8.69 -5.96 -9.40
C ARG A 33 9.33 -5.85 -8.01
N ASP A 34 9.75 -4.64 -7.69
CA ASP A 34 10.34 -4.27 -6.40
C ASP A 34 9.46 -3.20 -5.77
N TYR A 35 8.94 -3.47 -4.57
CA TYR A 35 7.98 -2.61 -3.88
C TYR A 35 7.89 -2.95 -2.39
N VAL A 36 7.17 -2.13 -1.66
CA VAL A 36 6.77 -2.41 -0.27
C VAL A 36 5.26 -2.52 -0.21
N THR A 37 4.73 -3.63 0.33
CA THR A 37 3.31 -3.70 0.71
C THR A 37 3.14 -3.18 2.11
N LEU A 38 2.09 -2.40 2.34
CA LEU A 38 1.80 -1.72 3.59
C LEU A 38 0.33 -1.87 3.96
N ASP A 39 0.09 -2.07 5.24
CA ASP A 39 -1.21 -1.94 5.87
C ASP A 39 -1.08 -1.32 7.27
N LEU A 40 -2.11 -0.59 7.73
CA LEU A 40 -2.16 0.08 9.03
C LEU A 40 -3.43 -0.31 9.79
N GLU A 41 -3.26 -0.68 11.06
CA GLU A 41 -4.38 -0.68 11.99
C GLU A 41 -4.49 0.68 12.68
N THR A 42 -5.72 1.14 12.88
CA THR A 42 -5.99 2.47 13.43
C THR A 42 -7.17 2.48 14.39
N THR A 43 -7.27 3.51 15.24
CA THR A 43 -8.43 3.69 16.13
C THR A 43 -9.69 4.18 15.39
N GLY A 44 -9.66 4.36 14.07
CA GLY A 44 -10.78 4.79 13.22
C GLY A 44 -10.33 5.45 11.92
N PHE A 45 -11.24 6.11 11.22
CA PHE A 45 -11.09 6.44 9.78
C PHE A 45 -10.40 7.77 9.46
N TYR A 46 -10.24 8.68 10.40
CA TYR A 46 -9.81 10.05 10.13
C TYR A 46 -8.49 10.37 10.83
N PRO A 47 -7.38 10.62 10.12
CA PRO A 47 -6.05 10.79 10.73
C PRO A 47 -5.96 11.99 11.69
N ASN A 48 -6.79 13.02 11.51
CA ASN A 48 -6.85 14.17 12.44
C ASN A 48 -7.63 13.90 13.74
N ARG A 49 -8.27 12.73 13.88
CA ARG A 49 -9.09 12.34 15.05
C ARG A 49 -8.75 10.96 15.58
N CYS A 50 -8.06 10.17 14.80
CA CYS A 50 -7.73 8.78 15.10
C CYS A 50 -6.21 8.61 15.07
N ALA A 51 -5.71 7.53 15.64
CA ALA A 51 -4.30 7.23 15.71
C ALA A 51 -4.00 5.85 15.12
N ILE A 52 -2.77 5.65 14.66
CA ILE A 52 -2.26 4.34 14.26
C ILE A 52 -2.06 3.49 15.51
N THR A 53 -2.41 2.20 15.42
CA THR A 53 -2.22 1.19 16.48
C THR A 53 -1.28 0.06 16.05
N GLU A 54 -1.07 -0.14 14.75
CA GLU A 54 -0.08 -1.07 14.21
C GLU A 54 0.39 -0.58 12.84
N ILE A 55 1.67 -0.79 12.52
CA ILE A 55 2.23 -0.67 11.18
C ILE A 55 2.71 -2.05 10.77
N GLY A 56 2.23 -2.56 9.65
CA GLY A 56 2.69 -3.80 9.02
C GLY A 56 3.15 -3.54 7.59
N ALA A 57 4.34 -4.01 7.25
CA ALA A 57 4.85 -3.88 5.90
C ALA A 57 5.77 -5.04 5.52
N VAL A 58 5.79 -5.40 4.25
CA VAL A 58 6.76 -6.34 3.69
C VAL A 58 7.46 -5.74 2.48
N ARG A 59 8.76 -5.95 2.41
CA ARG A 59 9.59 -5.57 1.26
C ARG A 59 9.64 -6.70 0.28
N VAL A 60 9.35 -6.41 -0.97
CA VAL A 60 9.27 -7.39 -2.04
C VAL A 60 10.37 -7.10 -3.07
N ARG A 61 11.03 -8.16 -3.52
CA ARG A 61 12.00 -8.14 -4.60
C ARG A 61 11.65 -9.27 -5.56
N ASP A 62 11.47 -8.91 -6.81
CA ASP A 62 11.11 -9.87 -7.86
C ASP A 62 9.93 -10.79 -7.47
N GLY A 63 8.87 -10.19 -6.87
CA GLY A 63 7.67 -10.87 -6.42
C GLY A 63 7.81 -11.68 -5.12
N ARG A 64 8.96 -11.62 -4.43
CA ARG A 64 9.23 -12.39 -3.20
C ARG A 64 9.44 -11.48 -2.01
N ILE A 65 8.85 -11.82 -0.89
CA ILE A 65 9.10 -11.12 0.38
C ILE A 65 10.53 -11.41 0.81
N VAL A 66 11.31 -10.32 1.04
CA VAL A 66 12.72 -10.39 1.45
C VAL A 66 12.96 -9.77 2.83
N ASP A 67 12.06 -8.92 3.31
CA ASP A 67 12.16 -8.24 4.61
C ASP A 67 10.76 -7.85 5.09
N GLN A 68 10.62 -7.60 6.40
CA GLN A 68 9.35 -7.18 6.99
C GLN A 68 9.55 -6.19 8.11
N PHE A 69 8.54 -5.34 8.32
CA PHE A 69 8.41 -4.43 9.43
C PHE A 69 7.06 -4.68 10.12
N GLN A 70 7.07 -4.82 11.45
CA GLN A 70 5.84 -4.88 12.23
C GLN A 70 6.08 -4.24 13.58
N GLU A 71 5.31 -3.20 13.90
CA GLU A 71 5.31 -2.61 15.23
C GLU A 71 3.89 -2.21 15.66
N LEU A 72 3.52 -2.59 16.88
CA LEU A 72 2.37 -2.03 17.58
C LEU A 72 2.74 -0.63 18.07
N VAL A 73 1.74 0.26 18.05
CA VAL A 73 1.91 1.68 18.40
C VAL A 73 0.97 2.04 19.53
N ASN A 74 1.49 2.72 20.55
CA ASN A 74 0.64 3.32 21.58
C ASN A 74 -0.11 4.52 20.97
N PRO A 75 -1.44 4.46 20.82
CA PRO A 75 -2.21 5.54 20.21
C PRO A 75 -2.38 6.75 21.13
N LEU A 76 -1.89 6.71 22.39
CA LEU A 76 -2.05 7.71 23.45
C LEU A 76 -3.53 8.12 23.69
N ARG A 77 -4.44 7.22 23.37
CA ARG A 77 -5.90 7.36 23.55
C ARG A 77 -6.56 6.00 23.63
N PRO A 78 -7.77 5.89 24.21
CA PRO A 78 -8.50 4.63 24.25
C PRO A 78 -8.80 4.09 22.84
N ILE A 79 -8.62 2.78 22.66
CA ILE A 79 -9.01 2.08 21.45
C ILE A 79 -10.51 1.75 21.54
N PRO A 80 -11.34 2.17 20.56
CA PRO A 80 -12.77 1.87 20.57
C PRO A 80 -13.03 0.36 20.59
N ARG A 81 -14.02 -0.08 21.38
CA ARG A 81 -14.34 -1.52 21.51
C ARG A 81 -14.57 -2.23 20.19
N GLN A 82 -15.18 -1.56 19.22
CA GLN A 82 -15.40 -2.11 17.89
C GLN A 82 -14.09 -2.33 17.10
N ILE A 83 -13.10 -1.47 17.32
CA ILE A 83 -11.77 -1.64 16.71
C ILE A 83 -11.05 -2.82 17.39
N THR A 84 -11.07 -2.89 18.72
CA THR A 84 -10.52 -4.06 19.43
C THR A 84 -11.20 -5.37 19.00
N ALA A 85 -12.52 -5.36 18.77
CA ALA A 85 -13.23 -6.54 18.31
C ALA A 85 -12.83 -6.94 16.87
N LEU A 86 -12.42 -5.97 16.04
CA LEU A 86 -11.99 -6.19 14.67
C LEU A 86 -10.54 -6.67 14.59
N THR A 87 -9.62 -5.94 15.22
CA THR A 87 -8.16 -6.10 15.07
C THR A 87 -7.53 -6.98 16.14
N GLY A 88 -8.27 -7.25 17.24
CA GLY A 88 -7.74 -7.89 18.44
C GLY A 88 -6.83 -6.99 19.29
N ILE A 89 -6.45 -5.80 18.80
CA ILE A 89 -5.58 -4.88 19.53
C ILE A 89 -6.40 -4.14 20.59
N ASN A 90 -5.91 -4.15 21.84
CA ASN A 90 -6.57 -3.50 22.95
C ASN A 90 -5.60 -2.60 23.74
N ASP A 91 -6.16 -1.74 24.60
CA ASP A 91 -5.38 -0.76 25.36
C ASP A 91 -4.25 -1.39 26.19
N ALA A 92 -4.46 -2.57 26.76
CA ALA A 92 -3.44 -3.23 27.58
C ALA A 92 -2.24 -3.72 26.75
N MET A 93 -2.44 -4.05 25.49
CA MET A 93 -1.36 -4.49 24.58
C MET A 93 -0.42 -3.34 24.19
N VAL A 94 -0.91 -2.13 24.16
CA VAL A 94 -0.18 -0.96 23.64
C VAL A 94 0.23 0.06 24.72
N ALA A 95 -0.23 -0.12 25.97
CA ALA A 95 -0.07 0.87 27.03
C ALA A 95 1.39 1.28 27.31
N ASP A 96 2.30 0.31 27.28
CA ASP A 96 3.72 0.51 27.57
C ASP A 96 4.59 0.56 26.32
N LEU A 97 3.98 0.64 25.13
CA LEU A 97 4.69 0.70 23.86
C LEU A 97 4.96 2.16 23.43
N ASP A 98 5.86 2.30 22.47
CA ASP A 98 6.22 3.59 21.90
C ASP A 98 5.05 4.23 21.12
N PRO A 99 4.91 5.56 21.22
CA PRO A 99 3.94 6.29 20.39
C PRO A 99 4.43 6.45 18.95
N ILE A 100 3.55 6.97 18.09
CA ILE A 100 3.83 7.15 16.66
C ILE A 100 5.05 8.07 16.40
N ASP A 101 5.34 9.00 17.31
CA ASP A 101 6.48 9.92 17.21
C ASP A 101 7.83 9.17 17.21
N ASP A 102 7.88 8.01 17.84
CA ASP A 102 9.07 7.15 17.90
C ASP A 102 9.02 6.01 16.86
N VAL A 103 7.85 5.44 16.60
CA VAL A 103 7.68 4.32 15.66
C VAL A 103 7.82 4.77 14.20
N LEU A 104 7.20 5.89 13.83
CA LEU A 104 7.21 6.35 12.43
C LEU A 104 8.62 6.67 11.92
N PRO A 105 9.53 7.32 12.66
CA PRO A 105 10.92 7.46 12.24
C PRO A 105 11.63 6.12 11.99
N ARG A 106 11.35 5.08 12.81
CA ARG A 106 11.92 3.74 12.58
C ARG A 106 11.40 3.12 11.29
N PHE A 107 10.10 3.24 11.05
CA PHE A 107 9.49 2.78 9.79
C PHE A 107 10.06 3.51 8.56
N ILE A 108 10.20 4.84 8.62
CA ILE A 108 10.80 5.64 7.53
C ILE A 108 12.26 5.22 7.29
N ASN A 109 13.03 4.99 8.37
CA ASN A 109 14.41 4.50 8.25
C ASN A 109 14.45 3.09 7.63
N TRP A 110 13.53 2.21 8.01
CA TRP A 110 13.41 0.90 7.39
C TRP A 110 13.08 1.00 5.90
N LEU A 111 12.15 1.87 5.50
CA LEU A 111 11.86 2.13 4.09
C LEU A 111 13.10 2.60 3.32
N ALA A 112 13.94 3.42 3.96
CA ALA A 112 15.14 3.99 3.34
C ALA A 112 16.36 3.04 3.34
N ALA A 113 16.37 2.00 4.17
CA ALA A 113 17.57 1.20 4.45
C ALA A 113 18.12 0.40 3.25
N ASP A 114 17.28 0.08 2.28
CA ASP A 114 17.68 -0.69 1.08
C ASP A 114 17.82 0.18 -0.18
N SER A 115 17.85 1.50 -0.02
CA SER A 115 18.03 2.43 -1.13
C SER A 115 19.48 2.42 -1.65
N GLN A 116 20.00 1.27 -2.08
CA GLN A 116 21.20 1.19 -2.91
C GLN A 116 20.99 1.80 -4.30
N ARG A 117 19.76 2.23 -4.60
CA ARG A 117 19.35 2.91 -5.82
C ARG A 117 19.33 4.42 -5.59
N GLU A 118 20.13 5.13 -6.34
CA GLU A 118 20.43 6.56 -6.14
C GLU A 118 19.24 7.53 -6.28
N SER A 119 17.98 7.14 -6.49
CA SER A 119 16.96 8.18 -6.73
C SER A 119 15.47 7.87 -6.65
N ILE A 120 14.98 6.67 -6.40
CA ILE A 120 13.53 6.44 -6.37
C ILE A 120 13.15 5.72 -5.09
N ALA A 121 12.30 6.38 -4.27
CA ALA A 121 11.64 5.70 -3.17
C ALA A 121 10.83 4.51 -3.74
N GLU A 122 10.95 3.34 -3.12
CA GLU A 122 10.20 2.17 -3.53
C GLU A 122 8.71 2.48 -3.56
N PRO A 123 7.98 1.99 -4.58
CA PRO A 123 6.54 2.17 -4.60
C PRO A 123 5.89 1.44 -3.43
N ILE A 124 4.85 2.05 -2.88
CA ILE A 124 4.01 1.46 -1.84
C ILE A 124 2.82 0.79 -2.52
N VAL A 125 2.58 -0.45 -2.17
CA VAL A 125 1.38 -1.21 -2.54
C VAL A 125 0.50 -1.37 -1.32
N GLY A 126 -0.80 -1.20 -1.46
CA GLY A 126 -1.76 -1.45 -0.39
C GLY A 126 -3.13 -1.81 -0.95
N HIS A 127 -4.04 -2.20 -0.06
CA HIS A 127 -5.42 -2.45 -0.41
C HIS A 127 -6.29 -1.27 0.05
N ASN A 128 -6.81 -0.46 -0.87
CA ASN A 128 -7.35 0.87 -0.57
C ASN A 128 -6.29 1.79 0.06
N VAL A 129 -5.10 1.72 -0.48
CA VAL A 129 -3.84 2.31 0.04
C VAL A 129 -3.95 3.80 0.36
N SER A 130 -4.86 4.51 -0.27
CA SER A 130 -5.12 5.92 0.03
C SER A 130 -5.53 6.18 1.49
N PHE A 131 -6.10 5.17 2.17
CA PHE A 131 -6.41 5.24 3.59
C PHE A 131 -5.11 5.32 4.42
N ASP A 132 -4.19 4.40 4.20
CA ASP A 132 -2.92 4.27 4.93
C ASP A 132 -2.02 5.48 4.67
N LEU A 133 -1.90 5.87 3.41
CA LEU A 133 -1.07 7.01 3.01
C LEU A 133 -1.56 8.33 3.64
N ARG A 134 -2.86 8.50 3.87
CA ARG A 134 -3.38 9.69 4.59
C ARG A 134 -2.95 9.70 6.05
N PHE A 135 -2.88 8.56 6.72
CA PHE A 135 -2.38 8.47 8.09
C PHE A 135 -0.88 8.73 8.15
N LEU A 136 -0.11 8.15 7.23
CA LEU A 136 1.33 8.40 7.16
C LEU A 136 1.63 9.87 6.83
N ASP A 137 0.96 10.46 5.85
CA ASP A 137 1.15 11.87 5.48
C ASP A 137 0.81 12.81 6.64
N TYR A 138 -0.31 12.55 7.35
CA TYR A 138 -0.70 13.34 8.50
C TYR A 138 0.36 13.31 9.60
N ASN A 139 0.84 12.14 9.99
CA ASN A 139 1.82 11.98 11.06
C ASN A 139 3.21 12.48 10.63
N THR A 140 3.64 12.23 9.39
CA THR A 140 4.93 12.73 8.89
C THR A 140 4.99 14.25 8.86
N ARG A 141 3.89 14.91 8.47
CA ARG A 141 3.80 16.39 8.53
C ARG A 141 3.91 16.92 9.94
N HIS A 142 3.35 16.23 10.92
CA HIS A 142 3.40 16.66 12.32
C HIS A 142 4.78 16.43 12.95
N ILE A 143 5.42 15.31 12.65
CA ILE A 143 6.70 14.89 13.25
C ILE A 143 7.88 15.53 12.53
N ALA A 144 7.89 15.51 11.20
CA ALA A 144 9.03 15.93 10.38
C ALA A 144 8.79 17.23 9.57
N GLY A 145 7.58 17.80 9.64
CA GLY A 145 7.24 19.03 8.90
C GLY A 145 7.18 18.86 7.37
N SER A 146 7.28 17.64 6.86
CA SER A 146 7.27 17.33 5.44
C SER A 146 6.20 16.29 5.09
N PRO A 147 5.62 16.31 3.87
CA PRO A 147 4.64 15.31 3.48
C PRO A 147 5.28 13.93 3.29
N PHE A 148 4.48 12.87 3.53
CA PHE A 148 4.81 11.53 3.06
C PHE A 148 4.40 11.42 1.59
N ALA A 149 5.36 11.25 0.70
CA ALA A 149 5.09 11.13 -0.73
C ALA A 149 5.82 9.92 -1.31
N CYS A 150 5.07 9.09 -2.02
CA CYS A 150 5.56 7.89 -2.68
C CYS A 150 4.78 7.68 -3.98
N MET A 151 5.27 6.81 -4.84
CA MET A 151 4.42 6.16 -5.85
C MET A 151 3.60 5.10 -5.15
N ASP A 152 2.35 4.95 -5.53
CA ASP A 152 1.45 3.98 -4.92
C ASP A 152 0.70 3.14 -5.95
N TYR A 153 0.40 1.90 -5.56
CA TYR A 153 -0.44 0.95 -6.28
C TYR A 153 -1.54 0.47 -5.35
N ASP A 154 -2.77 0.47 -5.83
CA ASP A 154 -3.95 0.06 -5.07
C ASP A 154 -4.51 -1.25 -5.61
N THR A 155 -4.32 -2.36 -4.89
CA THR A 155 -4.79 -3.68 -5.29
C THR A 155 -6.32 -3.74 -5.42
N MET A 156 -7.07 -2.94 -4.65
CA MET A 156 -8.52 -2.83 -4.81
C MET A 156 -8.87 -2.20 -6.17
N GLN A 157 -8.15 -1.16 -6.60
CA GLN A 157 -8.40 -0.53 -7.91
C GLN A 157 -7.95 -1.44 -9.06
N ILE A 158 -6.80 -2.09 -8.94
CA ILE A 158 -6.32 -3.07 -9.93
C ILE A 158 -7.38 -4.18 -10.10
N SER A 159 -7.88 -4.75 -9.00
CA SER A 159 -8.91 -5.79 -9.06
C SER A 159 -10.21 -5.32 -9.72
N ARG A 160 -10.60 -4.05 -9.55
CA ARG A 160 -11.77 -3.47 -10.21
C ARG A 160 -11.62 -3.39 -11.73
N VAL A 161 -10.40 -3.17 -12.19
CA VAL A 161 -10.10 -3.15 -13.64
C VAL A 161 -10.08 -4.57 -14.20
N LEU A 162 -9.40 -5.49 -13.52
CA LEU A 162 -9.26 -6.87 -13.99
C LEU A 162 -10.57 -7.66 -13.94
N PHE A 163 -11.39 -7.41 -12.91
CA PHE A 163 -12.61 -8.18 -12.60
C PHE A 163 -13.82 -7.27 -12.38
N PRO A 164 -14.26 -6.51 -13.39
CA PRO A 164 -15.38 -5.57 -13.26
C PRO A 164 -16.71 -6.24 -12.88
N GLU A 165 -16.83 -7.55 -13.13
CA GLU A 165 -17.99 -8.37 -12.76
C GLU A 165 -18.05 -8.68 -11.25
N PHE A 166 -16.96 -8.51 -10.49
CA PHE A 166 -16.99 -8.75 -9.05
C PHE A 166 -17.81 -7.67 -8.35
N LYS A 167 -18.75 -8.12 -7.51
CA LYS A 167 -19.62 -7.21 -6.73
C LYS A 167 -18.84 -6.46 -5.66
N HIS A 168 -17.84 -7.10 -5.06
CA HIS A 168 -17.03 -6.58 -3.96
C HIS A 168 -15.56 -6.85 -4.22
N HIS A 169 -14.71 -5.90 -3.82
CA HIS A 169 -13.27 -5.93 -4.00
C HIS A 169 -12.52 -5.65 -2.69
N ARG A 170 -13.11 -5.99 -1.53
CA ARG A 170 -12.41 -5.91 -0.24
C ARG A 170 -11.32 -6.97 -0.19
N LEU A 171 -10.30 -6.77 0.62
CA LEU A 171 -9.22 -7.75 0.79
C LEU A 171 -9.78 -9.13 1.14
N ALA A 172 -10.68 -9.20 2.13
CA ALA A 172 -11.39 -10.42 2.50
C ALA A 172 -12.08 -11.14 1.32
N ASP A 173 -12.63 -10.39 0.36
CA ASP A 173 -13.28 -11.00 -0.82
C ASP A 173 -12.24 -11.54 -1.81
N LEU A 174 -11.11 -10.85 -1.98
CA LEU A 174 -10.07 -11.22 -2.94
C LEU A 174 -9.27 -12.44 -2.47
N ILE A 175 -8.85 -12.46 -1.19
CA ILE A 175 -8.07 -13.58 -0.66
C ILE A 175 -8.81 -14.91 -0.75
N VAL A 176 -10.12 -14.92 -0.49
CA VAL A 176 -10.96 -16.12 -0.63
C VAL A 176 -11.10 -16.50 -2.11
N ARG A 177 -11.35 -15.54 -3.01
CA ARG A 177 -11.53 -15.82 -4.44
C ARG A 177 -10.26 -16.31 -5.12
N PHE A 178 -9.13 -15.81 -4.70
CA PHE A 178 -7.83 -16.18 -5.25
C PHE A 178 -7.25 -17.43 -4.56
N GLY A 179 -7.92 -17.95 -3.51
CA GLY A 179 -7.48 -19.12 -2.77
C GLY A 179 -6.24 -18.87 -1.91
N ILE A 180 -6.04 -17.63 -1.46
CA ILE A 180 -4.91 -17.19 -0.65
C ILE A 180 -5.14 -17.56 0.81
N ALA A 181 -6.31 -17.18 1.36
CA ALA A 181 -6.70 -17.48 2.74
C ALA A 181 -8.23 -17.58 2.85
N ASP A 182 -8.69 -18.19 3.94
CA ASP A 182 -10.13 -18.35 4.22
C ASP A 182 -10.75 -17.09 4.83
N ASN A 183 -9.94 -16.25 5.48
CA ASN A 183 -10.38 -15.02 6.13
C ASN A 183 -9.23 -14.01 6.29
N GLU A 184 -9.59 -12.74 6.37
CA GLU A 184 -8.73 -11.62 6.75
C GLU A 184 -8.54 -11.60 8.27
N GLU A 185 -7.31 -11.38 8.74
CA GLU A 185 -7.00 -11.43 10.18
C GLU A 185 -7.14 -10.08 10.88
N HIS A 186 -7.22 -8.99 10.11
CA HIS A 186 -7.20 -7.62 10.60
C HIS A 186 -5.98 -7.33 11.49
N ARG A 187 -4.82 -7.74 11.02
CA ARG A 187 -3.51 -7.48 11.59
C ARG A 187 -2.61 -6.94 10.49
N ALA A 188 -2.05 -5.79 10.70
CA ALA A 188 -1.37 -5.02 9.66
C ALA A 188 -0.31 -5.84 8.88
N LEU A 189 0.52 -6.65 9.53
CA LEU A 189 1.50 -7.48 8.82
C LEU A 189 0.83 -8.60 8.01
N SER A 190 -0.18 -9.26 8.56
CA SER A 190 -0.91 -10.33 7.86
C SER A 190 -1.60 -9.78 6.62
N ASP A 191 -2.26 -8.63 6.75
CA ASP A 191 -3.02 -8.01 5.67
C ASP A 191 -2.07 -7.41 4.60
N ALA A 192 -0.89 -6.93 5.00
CA ALA A 192 0.17 -6.54 4.05
C ALA A 192 0.69 -7.76 3.25
N ILE A 193 0.88 -8.92 3.88
CA ILE A 193 1.27 -10.17 3.20
C ILE A 193 0.16 -10.62 2.24
N GLN A 194 -1.09 -10.68 2.70
CA GLN A 194 -2.24 -11.05 1.87
C GLN A 194 -2.42 -10.09 0.68
N THR A 195 -2.15 -8.81 0.88
CA THR A 195 -2.16 -7.80 -0.19
C THR A 195 -1.07 -8.06 -1.24
N GLN A 196 0.14 -8.44 -0.79
CA GLN A 196 1.23 -8.86 -1.67
C GLN A 196 0.84 -10.09 -2.49
N GLU A 197 0.28 -11.11 -1.86
CA GLU A 197 -0.16 -12.33 -2.54
C GLU A 197 -1.28 -12.05 -3.54
N CYS A 198 -2.21 -11.14 -3.22
CA CYS A 198 -3.24 -10.68 -4.16
C CYS A 198 -2.63 -9.98 -5.38
N LEU A 199 -1.61 -9.13 -5.19
CA LEU A 199 -0.95 -8.44 -6.30
C LEU A 199 -0.25 -9.45 -7.22
N GLU A 200 0.52 -10.40 -6.67
CA GLU A 200 1.23 -11.40 -7.46
C GLU A 200 0.25 -12.33 -8.18
N TRP A 201 -0.87 -12.68 -7.55
CA TRP A 201 -1.92 -13.45 -8.20
C TRP A 201 -2.52 -12.69 -9.39
N MET A 202 -2.84 -11.41 -9.21
CA MET A 202 -3.35 -10.56 -10.29
C MET A 202 -2.33 -10.35 -11.40
N HIS A 203 -1.06 -10.22 -11.07
CA HIS A 203 0.05 -10.15 -12.01
C HIS A 203 0.11 -11.43 -12.88
N GLN A 204 0.12 -12.60 -12.23
CA GLN A 204 0.13 -13.89 -12.93
C GLN A 204 -1.11 -14.06 -13.81
N TYR A 205 -2.30 -13.73 -13.28
CA TYR A 205 -3.55 -13.77 -14.07
C TYR A 205 -3.43 -12.91 -15.33
N THR A 206 -2.91 -11.67 -15.19
CA THR A 206 -2.74 -10.77 -16.33
C THR A 206 -1.74 -11.34 -17.35
N ALA A 207 -0.63 -11.93 -16.88
CA ALA A 207 0.34 -12.58 -17.77
C ALA A 207 -0.23 -13.78 -18.54
N GLU A 208 -1.17 -14.50 -17.95
CA GLU A 208 -1.80 -15.66 -18.58
C GLU A 208 -2.92 -15.27 -19.58
N HIS A 209 -3.63 -14.16 -19.31
CA HIS A 209 -4.87 -13.80 -20.01
C HIS A 209 -4.74 -12.58 -20.92
N CYS A 210 -3.68 -11.78 -20.77
CA CYS A 210 -3.45 -10.58 -21.58
C CYS A 210 -2.17 -10.73 -22.41
N GLU A 211 -2.19 -10.22 -23.64
CA GLU A 211 -0.98 -10.16 -24.49
C GLU A 211 -0.08 -8.99 -24.09
N ALA A 212 -0.71 -7.86 -23.73
CA ALA A 212 -0.04 -6.65 -23.27
C ALA A 212 -1.02 -5.77 -22.49
N SER A 213 -0.49 -4.87 -21.67
CA SER A 213 -1.26 -3.81 -21.02
C SER A 213 -0.56 -2.47 -21.21
N THR A 214 -1.31 -1.45 -21.59
CA THR A 214 -0.86 -0.06 -21.61
C THR A 214 -1.37 0.70 -20.39
N ILE A 215 -1.95 0.01 -19.43
CA ILE A 215 -2.54 0.60 -18.23
C ILE A 215 -1.43 0.98 -17.26
N ASP A 216 -1.39 2.24 -16.87
CA ASP A 216 -0.60 2.67 -15.72
C ASP A 216 -1.38 2.36 -14.44
N TRP A 217 -1.06 1.25 -13.79
CA TRP A 217 -1.73 0.78 -12.58
C TRP A 217 -1.63 1.76 -11.40
N ARG A 218 -0.68 2.71 -11.44
CA ARG A 218 -0.52 3.78 -10.42
C ARG A 218 -1.62 4.82 -10.48
N THR A 219 -2.29 4.93 -11.61
CA THR A 219 -3.29 5.99 -11.87
C THR A 219 -4.68 5.43 -12.07
N VAL A 220 -4.95 4.19 -11.64
CA VAL A 220 -6.27 3.57 -11.80
C VAL A 220 -7.32 4.40 -11.06
N PRO A 221 -8.30 4.94 -11.79
CA PRO A 221 -9.24 5.90 -11.23
C PRO A 221 -10.44 5.20 -10.57
N ALA A 222 -11.45 6.00 -10.20
CA ALA A 222 -12.69 5.53 -9.60
C ALA A 222 -13.45 4.52 -10.49
N LYS A 223 -14.34 3.72 -9.89
CA LYS A 223 -15.02 2.55 -10.46
C LYS A 223 -15.53 2.68 -11.92
N THR A 224 -16.14 3.81 -12.28
CA THR A 224 -16.67 4.02 -13.66
C THR A 224 -15.56 4.03 -14.72
N SER A 225 -14.38 4.50 -14.35
CA SER A 225 -13.24 4.52 -15.27
C SER A 225 -12.50 3.19 -15.31
N ALA A 226 -12.64 2.33 -14.28
CA ALA A 226 -12.07 0.99 -14.26
C ALA A 226 -12.68 0.08 -15.34
N GLU A 227 -13.98 0.18 -15.59
CA GLU A 227 -14.66 -0.56 -16.68
C GLU A 227 -14.13 -0.15 -18.06
N ILE A 228 -13.84 1.16 -18.25
CA ILE A 228 -13.26 1.65 -19.51
C ILE A 228 -11.83 1.14 -19.67
N LEU A 229 -11.05 1.13 -18.59
CA LEU A 229 -9.68 0.60 -18.63
C LEU A 229 -9.64 -0.90 -18.89
N HIS A 230 -10.60 -1.66 -18.32
CA HIS A 230 -10.70 -3.09 -18.62
C HIS A 230 -10.84 -3.37 -20.12
N GLN A 231 -11.60 -2.54 -20.85
CA GLN A 231 -11.75 -2.66 -22.31
C GLN A 231 -10.45 -2.38 -23.08
N GLN A 232 -9.44 -1.78 -22.45
CA GLN A 232 -8.12 -1.53 -23.02
C GLN A 232 -7.15 -2.70 -22.81
N LEU A 233 -7.52 -3.70 -22.00
CA LEU A 233 -6.75 -4.94 -21.89
C LEU A 233 -6.89 -5.73 -23.20
N VAL A 234 -5.74 -6.11 -23.77
CA VAL A 234 -5.70 -7.01 -24.91
C VAL A 234 -5.74 -8.43 -24.35
N LEU A 235 -6.95 -9.02 -24.30
CA LEU A 235 -7.15 -10.38 -23.82
C LEU A 235 -6.70 -11.39 -24.88
N ARG A 236 -6.18 -12.52 -24.43
CA ARG A 236 -5.81 -13.69 -25.26
C ARG A 236 -7.01 -14.51 -25.62
#